data_f1133317258ecaec4bfa437a49cbbbb3
#
_entry.id   f1133317258ecaec4bfa437a49cbbbb3
#
_cell.length_a   1.000
_cell.length_b   1.000
_cell.length_c   1.000
_cell.angle_alpha   90.00
_cell.angle_beta   90.00
_cell.angle_gamma   90.00
#
_symmetry.space_group_name_H-M   'P 1'
#
loop_
_entity.id
_entity.type
_entity.pdbx_description
1 polymer ?
#
loop_
_entity_poly.entity_id
_entity_poly.type
_entity_poly.pdbx_seq_one_letter_code
_entity_poly.pdbx_strand_id
1 'polypeptide(L)'
;SAPSSRCNNATLKGTYLYNHSGVLNGKPYAESGREVYDGQGGTVVSFQGSNGSGGVEKATYSVSNDCISTTKYPDGEETTGFISPDGSRLVYTIKAAPGSKPTALSGLEIRVDP
;
A
#
# COMPACT_ATOMS: atom_id res chain seq x y z
N SER A 1 25.80 16.43 -10.35
CA SER A 1 25.62 15.05 -10.73
C SER A 1 24.22 14.57 -10.37
N ALA A 2 23.68 13.68 -11.17
CA ALA A 2 22.39 13.07 -10.86
C ALA A 2 22.49 12.26 -9.58
N PRO A 3 21.52 12.35 -8.67
CA PRO A 3 21.54 11.49 -7.50
C PRO A 3 21.41 10.02 -7.94
N SER A 4 22.12 9.15 -7.26
CA SER A 4 21.92 7.72 -7.45
C SER A 4 20.53 7.33 -6.99
N SER A 5 20.05 6.19 -7.47
CA SER A 5 18.77 5.64 -7.02
C SER A 5 18.79 5.44 -5.52
N ARG A 6 17.81 6.01 -4.81
CA ARG A 6 17.67 5.83 -3.38
C ARG A 6 16.81 4.62 -3.05
N CYS A 7 15.91 4.26 -3.95
CA CYS A 7 14.93 3.21 -3.71
C CYS A 7 14.79 2.28 -4.91
N ASN A 8 14.33 1.09 -4.64
CA ASN A 8 13.95 0.09 -5.63
C ASN A 8 12.96 -0.88 -4.97
N ASN A 9 12.58 -1.95 -5.65
CA ASN A 9 11.62 -2.90 -5.09
C ASN A 9 12.08 -3.49 -3.75
N ALA A 10 13.39 -3.70 -3.57
CA ALA A 10 13.91 -4.25 -2.32
C ALA A 10 13.83 -3.27 -1.14
N THR A 11 13.51 -2.00 -1.38
CA THR A 11 13.28 -1.03 -0.31
C THR A 11 12.06 -1.43 0.53
N LEU A 12 11.04 -2.02 -0.10
CA LEU A 12 9.89 -2.58 0.60
C LEU A 12 10.09 -4.08 0.73
N LYS A 13 10.45 -4.51 1.93
CA LYS A 13 10.68 -5.92 2.24
C LYS A 13 10.40 -6.15 3.72
N GLY A 14 9.68 -7.23 4.02
CA GLY A 14 9.33 -7.59 5.38
C GLY A 14 7.87 -7.32 5.69
N THR A 15 7.55 -7.30 6.97
CA THR A 15 6.19 -7.18 7.46
C THR A 15 5.90 -5.76 7.92
N TYR A 16 4.79 -5.22 7.43
CA TYR A 16 4.32 -3.87 7.74
C TYR A 16 2.93 -3.96 8.35
N LEU A 17 2.67 -3.13 9.34
CA LEU A 17 1.32 -2.91 9.84
C LEU A 17 0.80 -1.60 9.26
N TYR A 18 -0.48 -1.58 8.90
CA TYR A 18 -1.06 -0.41 8.28
C TYR A 18 -2.48 -0.14 8.77
N ASN A 19 -2.89 1.10 8.60
CA ASN A 19 -4.30 1.45 8.61
C ASN A 19 -4.55 2.49 7.53
N HIS A 20 -5.77 2.49 7.02
CA HIS A 20 -6.24 3.59 6.19
C HIS A 20 -7.71 3.82 6.45
N SER A 21 -8.17 5.02 6.13
CA SER A 21 -9.56 5.40 6.35
C SER A 21 -9.97 6.50 5.38
N GLY A 22 -11.25 6.73 5.31
CA GLY A 22 -11.85 7.75 4.48
C GLY A 22 -13.19 7.30 3.95
N VAL A 23 -13.36 7.37 2.64
CA VAL A 23 -14.59 7.00 1.95
C VAL A 23 -14.28 5.87 0.96
N LEU A 24 -15.03 4.79 1.06
CA LEU A 24 -14.96 3.66 0.14
C LEU A 24 -16.34 3.48 -0.49
N ASN A 25 -16.40 3.61 -1.81
CA ASN A 25 -17.63 3.35 -2.57
C ASN A 25 -18.79 4.22 -2.09
N GLY A 26 -18.48 5.48 -1.73
CA GLY A 26 -19.45 6.46 -1.26
C GLY A 26 -19.80 6.39 0.22
N LYS A 27 -19.17 5.50 1.00
CA LYS A 27 -19.47 5.31 2.42
C LYS A 27 -18.23 5.46 3.29
N PRO A 28 -18.36 5.93 4.53
CA PRO A 28 -17.24 5.94 5.46
C PRO A 28 -16.66 4.55 5.66
N TYR A 29 -15.33 4.46 5.70
CA TYR A 29 -14.63 3.18 5.81
C TYR A 29 -13.31 3.33 6.52
N ALA A 30 -12.95 2.35 7.31
CA ALA A 30 -11.65 2.24 7.93
C ALA A 30 -11.19 0.78 7.85
N GLU A 31 -9.87 0.60 7.70
CA GLU A 31 -9.29 -0.73 7.56
C GLU A 31 -7.96 -0.77 8.28
N SER A 32 -7.66 -1.90 8.88
CA SER A 32 -6.33 -2.18 9.42
C SER A 32 -5.86 -3.53 8.90
N GLY A 33 -4.56 -3.70 8.85
CA GLY A 33 -4.03 -4.94 8.35
C GLY A 33 -2.53 -5.07 8.45
N ARG A 34 -2.06 -6.17 7.87
CA ARG A 34 -0.66 -6.50 7.79
C ARG A 34 -0.32 -6.77 6.34
N GLU A 35 0.73 -6.15 5.85
CA GLU A 35 1.21 -6.37 4.50
C GLU A 35 2.63 -6.91 4.54
N VAL A 36 2.88 -7.98 3.78
CA VAL A 36 4.20 -8.59 3.67
C VAL A 36 4.70 -8.39 2.26
N TYR A 37 5.80 -7.64 2.12
CA TYR A 37 6.47 -7.40 0.85
C TYR A 37 7.63 -8.38 0.69
N ASP A 38 7.78 -8.97 -0.50
CA ASP A 38 8.86 -9.92 -0.76
C ASP A 38 10.16 -9.25 -1.23
N GLY A 39 10.14 -7.95 -1.45
CA GLY A 39 11.30 -7.21 -1.96
C GLY A 39 11.52 -7.36 -3.46
N GLN A 40 10.64 -8.05 -4.17
CA GLN A 40 10.80 -8.38 -5.59
C GLN A 40 9.57 -8.05 -6.43
N GLY A 41 8.61 -7.30 -5.87
CA GLY A 41 7.41 -6.87 -6.57
C GLY A 41 6.14 -7.62 -6.20
N GLY A 42 6.20 -8.54 -5.25
CA GLY A 42 5.04 -9.26 -4.74
C GLY A 42 4.70 -8.85 -3.32
N THR A 43 3.41 -8.76 -3.01
CA THR A 43 2.95 -8.43 -1.67
C THR A 43 1.70 -9.23 -1.33
N VAL A 44 1.52 -9.52 -0.04
CA VAL A 44 0.36 -10.22 0.50
C VAL A 44 -0.21 -9.39 1.63
N VAL A 45 -1.50 -9.10 1.56
CA VAL A 45 -2.21 -8.26 2.52
C VAL A 45 -3.22 -9.10 3.27
N SER A 46 -3.19 -9.03 4.60
CA SER A 46 -4.23 -9.58 5.47
C SER A 46 -4.94 -8.40 6.11
N PHE A 47 -6.26 -8.31 5.95
CA PHE A 47 -6.98 -7.08 6.32
C PHE A 47 -8.31 -7.35 7.00
N GLN A 48 -8.77 -6.35 7.73
CA GLN A 48 -10.08 -6.30 8.36
C GLN A 48 -10.65 -4.89 8.18
N GLY A 49 -11.83 -4.80 7.59
CA GLY A 49 -12.51 -3.53 7.35
C GLY A 49 -13.60 -3.25 8.38
N SER A 50 -13.91 -1.97 8.55
CA SER A 50 -14.96 -1.52 9.49
C SER A 50 -16.36 -1.95 9.08
N ASN A 51 -16.56 -2.35 7.83
CA ASN A 51 -17.83 -2.86 7.32
C ASN A 51 -17.97 -4.39 7.50
N GLY A 52 -17.04 -5.03 8.20
CA GLY A 52 -17.03 -6.47 8.42
C GLY A 52 -16.31 -7.27 7.36
N SER A 53 -15.85 -6.65 6.28
CA SER A 53 -15.06 -7.35 5.27
C SER A 53 -13.68 -7.70 5.82
N GLY A 54 -13.12 -8.79 5.32
CA GLY A 54 -11.79 -9.21 5.71
C GLY A 54 -11.31 -10.33 4.81
N GLY A 55 -10.01 -10.57 4.84
CA GLY A 55 -9.44 -11.64 4.03
C GLY A 55 -7.96 -11.45 3.77
N VAL A 56 -7.48 -12.18 2.78
CA VAL A 56 -6.09 -12.15 2.33
C VAL A 56 -6.08 -11.88 0.83
N GLU A 57 -5.28 -10.93 0.41
CA GLU A 57 -5.13 -10.59 -1.00
C GLU A 57 -3.66 -10.59 -1.41
N LYS A 58 -3.38 -11.03 -2.62
CA LYS A 58 -2.07 -10.89 -3.26
C LYS A 58 -2.13 -9.74 -4.23
N ALA A 59 -1.04 -8.97 -4.29
CA ALA A 59 -0.93 -7.83 -5.19
C ALA A 59 0.50 -7.74 -5.73
N THR A 60 0.69 -6.87 -6.71
CA THR A 60 2.01 -6.57 -7.27
C THR A 60 2.35 -5.12 -6.98
N TYR A 61 3.64 -4.84 -6.80
CA TYR A 61 4.09 -3.48 -6.56
C TYR A 61 5.37 -3.18 -7.32
N SER A 62 5.64 -1.90 -7.50
CA SER A 62 6.90 -1.40 -8.00
C SER A 62 7.31 -0.17 -7.23
N VAL A 63 8.62 0.05 -7.12
CA VAL A 63 9.17 1.21 -6.41
C VAL A 63 10.11 1.93 -7.35
N SER A 64 9.85 3.23 -7.55
CA SER A 64 10.71 4.07 -8.37
C SER A 64 11.97 4.51 -7.60
N ASN A 65 12.97 5.02 -8.33
CA ASN A 65 14.23 5.43 -7.70
C ASN A 65 14.07 6.65 -6.79
N ASP A 66 12.99 7.39 -6.90
CA ASP A 66 12.67 8.52 -6.02
C ASP A 66 11.73 8.13 -4.87
N CYS A 67 11.65 6.83 -4.56
CA CYS A 67 10.93 6.30 -3.39
C CYS A 67 9.42 6.46 -3.46
N ILE A 68 8.86 6.29 -4.65
CA ILE A 68 7.41 6.25 -4.85
C ILE A 68 7.02 4.82 -5.21
N SER A 69 6.07 4.26 -4.45
CA SER A 69 5.54 2.93 -4.72
C SER A 69 4.22 3.01 -5.45
N THR A 70 3.97 2.02 -6.31
CA THR A 70 2.68 1.78 -6.93
C THR A 70 2.31 0.33 -6.67
N THR A 71 1.16 0.09 -6.06
CA THR A 71 0.67 -1.26 -5.79
C THR A 71 -0.63 -1.45 -6.54
N LYS A 72 -0.75 -2.57 -7.24
CA LYS A 72 -1.93 -2.90 -8.06
C LYS A 72 -2.60 -4.14 -7.52
N TYR A 73 -3.89 -4.01 -7.26
CA TYR A 73 -4.72 -5.08 -6.71
C TYR A 73 -5.57 -5.72 -7.80
N PRO A 74 -5.97 -7.01 -7.62
CA PRO A 74 -6.77 -7.71 -8.64
C PRO A 74 -8.11 -7.05 -8.96
N ASP A 75 -8.69 -6.31 -8.03
CA ASP A 75 -9.97 -5.63 -8.23
C ASP A 75 -9.86 -4.33 -9.04
N GLY A 76 -8.64 -3.93 -9.42
CA GLY A 76 -8.40 -2.70 -10.17
C GLY A 76 -8.04 -1.50 -9.30
N GLU A 77 -8.06 -1.61 -7.99
CA GLU A 77 -7.55 -0.56 -7.11
C GLU A 77 -6.05 -0.44 -7.26
N GLU A 78 -5.55 0.79 -7.10
CA GLU A 78 -4.12 1.07 -7.08
C GLU A 78 -3.79 1.96 -5.89
N THR A 79 -2.64 1.72 -5.25
CA THR A 79 -2.11 2.65 -4.26
C THR A 79 -0.90 3.37 -4.82
N THR A 80 -0.74 4.62 -4.41
CA THR A 80 0.49 5.37 -4.61
C THR A 80 1.03 5.74 -3.24
N GLY A 81 2.27 5.37 -2.96
CA GLY A 81 2.90 5.59 -1.67
C GLY A 81 4.21 6.35 -1.79
N PHE A 82 4.51 7.14 -0.77
CA PHE A 82 5.79 7.82 -0.63
C PHE A 82 6.52 7.17 0.53
N ILE A 83 7.71 6.64 0.26
CA ILE A 83 8.43 5.75 1.16
C ILE A 83 9.63 6.49 1.76
N SER A 84 9.85 6.31 3.07
CA SER A 84 11.12 6.74 3.67
C SER A 84 12.28 5.98 3.01
N PRO A 85 13.45 6.62 2.78
CA PRO A 85 14.54 5.96 2.05
C PRO A 85 15.04 4.65 2.68
N ASP A 86 14.85 4.48 3.98
CA ASP A 86 15.22 3.24 4.67
C ASP A 86 14.12 2.16 4.56
N GLY A 87 12.99 2.46 3.92
CA GLY A 87 11.91 1.52 3.72
C GLY A 87 11.04 1.26 4.94
N SER A 88 11.28 1.98 6.06
CA SER A 88 10.61 1.65 7.32
C SER A 88 9.18 2.19 7.41
N ARG A 89 8.82 3.18 6.63
CA ARG A 89 7.49 3.82 6.69
C ARG A 89 7.08 4.31 5.32
N LEU A 90 5.78 4.33 5.08
CA LEU A 90 5.24 4.99 3.89
C LEU A 90 3.86 5.55 4.20
N VAL A 91 3.51 6.61 3.49
CA VAL A 91 2.16 7.17 3.46
C VAL A 91 1.60 6.94 2.07
N TYR A 92 0.31 6.65 1.98
CA TYR A 92 -0.25 6.28 0.68
C TYR A 92 -1.69 6.73 0.52
N THR A 93 -2.11 6.82 -0.73
CA THR A 93 -3.51 7.01 -1.12
C THR A 93 -3.95 5.86 -2.00
N ILE A 94 -5.23 5.57 -1.99
CA ILE A 94 -5.84 4.52 -2.80
C ILE A 94 -6.71 5.16 -3.87
N LYS A 95 -6.44 4.78 -5.13
CA LYS A 95 -7.25 5.16 -6.27
C LYS A 95 -8.30 4.08 -6.50
N ALA A 96 -9.56 4.50 -6.64
CA ALA A 96 -10.68 3.59 -6.87
C ALA A 96 -10.51 2.79 -8.16
N ALA A 97 -11.06 1.58 -8.16
CA ALA A 97 -11.21 0.81 -9.39
C ALA A 97 -12.10 1.57 -10.38
N PRO A 98 -11.86 1.42 -11.71
CA PRO A 98 -12.68 2.08 -12.72
C PRO A 98 -14.16 1.74 -12.53
N GLY A 99 -15.03 2.75 -12.63
CA GLY A 99 -16.48 2.58 -12.52
C GLY A 99 -17.01 2.52 -11.10
N SER A 100 -16.15 2.61 -10.10
CA SER A 100 -16.56 2.62 -8.69
C SER A 100 -17.19 3.96 -8.32
N LYS A 101 -18.01 3.93 -7.28
CA LYS A 101 -18.49 5.16 -6.62
C LYS A 101 -17.31 5.87 -5.96
N PRO A 102 -17.47 7.15 -5.56
CA PRO A 102 -16.36 7.92 -4.99
C PRO A 102 -15.64 7.18 -3.88
N THR A 103 -14.30 7.15 -3.98
CA THR A 103 -13.42 6.53 -3.00
C THR A 103 -12.27 7.51 -2.73
N ALA A 104 -12.02 7.77 -1.45
CA ALA A 104 -10.94 8.64 -1.01
C ALA A 104 -10.39 8.04 0.28
N LEU A 105 -9.33 7.24 0.15
CA LEU A 105 -8.71 6.52 1.27
C LEU A 105 -7.24 6.91 1.33
N SER A 106 -6.75 7.13 2.53
CA SER A 106 -5.33 7.36 2.76
C SER A 106 -4.89 6.69 4.05
N GLY A 107 -3.62 6.37 4.13
CA GLY A 107 -3.11 5.65 5.28
C GLY A 107 -1.61 5.70 5.42
N LEU A 108 -1.16 4.93 6.39
CA LEU A 108 0.23 4.84 6.82
C LEU A 108 0.58 3.38 7.03
N GLU A 109 1.80 3.00 6.62
CA GLU A 109 2.39 1.69 6.93
C GLU A 109 3.71 1.86 7.65
N ILE A 110 3.95 0.98 8.61
CA ILE A 110 5.17 0.95 9.42
C ILE A 110 5.72 -0.47 9.42
N ARG A 111 6.99 -0.62 9.06
CA ARG A 111 7.65 -1.93 9.13
C ARG A 111 7.87 -2.34 10.58
N VAL A 112 7.50 -3.57 10.92
CA VAL A 112 7.60 -4.10 12.27
C VAL A 112 8.64 -5.21 12.40
N ASP A 113 9.19 -5.67 11.27
CA ASP A 113 10.32 -6.58 11.26
C ASP A 113 11.29 -6.19 10.14
N PRO A 114 12.56 -6.60 10.27
CA PRO A 114 13.52 -6.37 9.21
C PRO A 114 13.17 -7.13 7.93
#